data_1c3217ac986579049f602b1af44e95a7
#
_entry.id   1c3217ac986579049f602b1af44e95a7
#
_cell.length_a   1.000
_cell.length_b   1.000
_cell.length_c   1.000
_cell.angle_alpha   90.00
_cell.angle_beta   90.00
_cell.angle_gamma   90.00
#
_symmetry.space_group_name_H-M   'P 1'
#
loop_
_entity.id
_entity.type
_entity.pdbx_description
1 polymer ?
#
loop_
_entity_poly.entity_id
_entity_poly.type
_entity_poly.pdbx_seq_one_letter_code
_entity_poly.pdbx_strand_id
1 'polypeptide(L)'
;MNTSQDASQECYQIKCDKCDTKPHKEILGQVTQSLVKQEQRKWPIDIQTSKLLDWLVDRRHCKLKWQNSVLAIREKINNAIQDMPENEEIKQLLSGSYIHYFHCLRIVEILRRTEASTKNIFGSYSSQRMKDWQEIVSLYEKDSVYLAELASLVVRNVNYEIPSLKKQISKCQQLQQEYSRKELDYINNAAALRDRFFISCKQFGITGNDVRQELLSLCSDLPTGLDGIAEGTRNLTDALELYEACVAFVCGSVSEPIAPLLKHVQLKGNTTVYEWRTGRTPLTIERPVSTENVETQPMEPADTIDWGDDGMAETDQSAEIDWGITLEESVEVNGQEPGADVIDWGESTSAAVEIDMVESGAEGDDGVAKGNDALTILENTETRNQFINELMELQDFLTQRLTEMSEEADILSINQFQTAPAIIQNQDSAKVVAMTTLVKDLVQRLTNVKMQHLFMIHASPRYIDRVTELLQQKLKQANAVGEKQHLMVKKRQQSLEEQAALEPTLDRLIQRTKDLRKLIEADVSRRYQNRQVNLMGVIV
;
A
#
# COMPACT_ATOMS: atom_id res chain seq x y z
N MET A 1 22.96 -46.44 15.85
CA MET A 1 23.83 -46.50 17.03
C MET A 1 23.80 -47.90 17.69
N ASN A 2 23.65 -48.98 16.96
CA ASN A 2 23.60 -50.32 17.59
C ASN A 2 24.21 -51.43 16.72
N THR A 3 25.23 -51.14 15.91
CA THR A 3 25.89 -52.17 15.06
C THR A 3 27.41 -52.26 15.28
N SER A 4 27.99 -51.46 16.18
CA SER A 4 29.44 -51.51 16.46
C SER A 4 29.81 -52.24 17.75
N GLN A 5 28.83 -52.68 18.57
CA GLN A 5 29.09 -53.48 19.78
C GLN A 5 29.07 -54.98 19.54
N ASP A 6 28.36 -55.47 18.52
CA ASP A 6 28.26 -56.91 18.25
C ASP A 6 29.51 -57.49 17.56
N ALA A 7 30.23 -56.69 16.76
CA ALA A 7 31.46 -57.17 16.11
C ALA A 7 32.66 -57.36 17.08
N SER A 8 32.59 -56.74 18.25
CA SER A 8 33.64 -56.89 19.28
C SER A 8 33.44 -58.11 20.18
N GLN A 9 32.24 -58.68 20.18
CA GLN A 9 31.95 -59.89 21.04
C GLN A 9 32.13 -61.20 20.29
N GLU A 10 32.03 -61.24 18.98
CA GLU A 10 32.25 -62.53 18.25
C GLU A 10 33.70 -62.90 18.06
N CYS A 11 34.68 -62.01 18.27
CA CYS A 11 36.12 -62.37 18.21
C CYS A 11 36.68 -63.01 19.46
N TYR A 12 35.91 -63.18 20.53
CA TYR A 12 36.41 -63.74 21.80
C TYR A 12 36.07 -65.20 22.03
N GLN A 13 35.50 -65.95 21.10
CA GLN A 13 35.08 -67.37 21.32
C GLN A 13 35.82 -68.42 20.51
N ILE A 14 37.01 -68.14 20.01
CA ILE A 14 37.90 -69.25 19.59
C ILE A 14 38.81 -69.64 20.76
N LYS A 15 38.26 -70.43 21.66
CA LYS A 15 39.08 -71.17 22.62
C LYS A 15 39.83 -72.26 21.87
N CYS A 16 41.10 -72.04 21.68
CA CYS A 16 42.02 -73.14 21.27
C CYS A 16 42.55 -73.80 22.49
N ASP A 17 42.00 -74.99 22.86
CA ASP A 17 42.30 -75.76 24.08
C ASP A 17 43.67 -76.44 24.07
N LYS A 18 44.62 -76.04 23.20
CA LYS A 18 45.94 -76.73 23.12
C LYS A 18 47.17 -75.83 23.20
N CYS A 19 47.09 -74.55 23.64
CA CYS A 19 48.26 -73.68 23.72
C CYS A 19 48.41 -73.00 25.08
N ASP A 20 49.01 -73.74 26.06
CA ASP A 20 49.26 -73.21 27.40
C ASP A 20 50.71 -72.77 27.63
N THR A 21 51.45 -72.36 26.57
CA THR A 21 52.83 -71.86 26.71
C THR A 21 52.81 -70.32 26.58
N LYS A 22 53.33 -69.58 27.58
CA LYS A 22 53.43 -68.14 27.70
C LYS A 22 53.90 -67.41 26.45
N PRO A 23 54.86 -67.87 25.66
CA PRO A 23 55.31 -67.19 24.44
C PRO A 23 54.28 -67.22 23.34
N HIS A 24 53.32 -68.15 23.28
CA HIS A 24 52.30 -68.21 22.22
C HIS A 24 51.15 -67.23 22.50
N LYS A 25 50.84 -66.91 23.75
CA LYS A 25 49.82 -65.85 24.08
C LYS A 25 50.34 -64.47 23.75
N GLU A 26 51.63 -64.17 23.91
CA GLU A 26 52.22 -62.88 23.55
C GLU A 26 52.28 -62.70 22.02
N ILE A 27 52.64 -63.76 21.28
CA ILE A 27 52.68 -63.70 19.80
C ILE A 27 51.26 -63.57 19.22
N LEU A 28 50.26 -64.30 19.78
CA LEU A 28 48.88 -64.19 19.37
C LEU A 28 48.29 -62.77 19.71
N GLY A 29 48.66 -62.23 20.87
CA GLY A 29 48.29 -60.85 21.27
C GLY A 29 48.93 -59.80 20.35
N GLN A 30 50.19 -60.00 19.94
CA GLN A 30 50.84 -59.08 18.96
C GLN A 30 50.27 -59.21 17.56
N VAL A 31 49.88 -60.38 17.09
CA VAL A 31 49.28 -60.63 15.78
C VAL A 31 47.84 -60.08 15.77
N THR A 32 47.06 -60.33 16.84
CA THR A 32 45.70 -59.74 16.94
C THR A 32 45.74 -58.23 17.05
N GLN A 33 46.68 -57.62 17.80
CA GLN A 33 46.89 -56.19 17.85
C GLN A 33 47.34 -55.61 16.49
N SER A 34 48.15 -56.35 15.74
CA SER A 34 48.60 -55.93 14.41
C SER A 34 47.47 -56.02 13.39
N LEU A 35 46.62 -57.05 13.46
CA LEU A 35 45.43 -57.19 12.61
C LEU A 35 44.40 -56.11 12.91
N VAL A 36 44.10 -55.84 14.19
CA VAL A 36 43.21 -54.74 14.59
C VAL A 36 43.77 -53.39 14.18
N LYS A 37 45.08 -53.16 14.31
CA LYS A 37 45.73 -51.94 13.78
C LYS A 37 45.70 -51.87 12.25
N GLN A 38 45.73 -53.00 11.56
CA GLN A 38 45.62 -53.04 10.09
C GLN A 38 44.19 -52.80 9.60
N GLU A 39 43.18 -53.30 10.31
CA GLU A 39 41.79 -52.98 10.02
C GLU A 39 41.43 -51.54 10.37
N GLN A 40 41.91 -51.02 11.51
CA GLN A 40 41.76 -49.62 11.87
C GLN A 40 42.38 -48.65 10.84
N ARG A 41 43.41 -49.08 10.10
CA ARG A 41 44.04 -48.34 8.99
C ARG A 41 43.12 -48.23 7.78
N LYS A 42 42.13 -49.06 7.59
CA LYS A 42 41.16 -49.03 6.48
C LYS A 42 40.02 -48.05 6.70
N TRP A 43 39.75 -47.63 7.94
CA TRP A 43 38.63 -46.71 8.23
C TRP A 43 38.99 -45.28 7.82
N PRO A 44 38.05 -44.54 7.23
CA PRO A 44 38.30 -43.15 6.86
C PRO A 44 38.59 -42.28 8.09
N ILE A 45 39.31 -41.19 7.87
CA ILE A 45 39.56 -40.19 8.90
C ILE A 45 38.52 -39.10 8.67
N ASP A 46 37.53 -39.03 9.57
CA ASP A 46 36.49 -38.01 9.52
C ASP A 46 36.88 -36.81 10.40
N ILE A 47 36.97 -35.62 9.81
CA ILE A 47 37.35 -34.41 10.51
C ILE A 47 36.22 -33.38 10.34
N GLN A 48 35.71 -32.81 11.43
CA GLN A 48 34.78 -31.72 11.36
C GLN A 48 35.49 -30.45 10.80
N THR A 49 34.95 -29.87 9.74
CA THR A 49 35.54 -28.69 9.08
C THR A 49 35.73 -27.53 10.07
N SER A 50 34.79 -27.28 10.97
CA SER A 50 34.88 -26.22 11.99
C SER A 50 36.06 -26.38 12.93
N LYS A 51 36.53 -27.62 13.17
CA LYS A 51 37.65 -27.98 14.06
C LYS A 51 38.91 -28.38 13.29
N LEU A 52 38.94 -28.19 11.98
CA LEU A 52 40.05 -28.63 11.12
C LEU A 52 41.38 -28.02 11.55
N LEU A 53 41.41 -26.73 11.82
CA LEU A 53 42.62 -26.04 12.24
C LEU A 53 43.16 -26.57 13.59
N ASP A 54 42.28 -26.73 14.57
CA ASP A 54 42.64 -27.27 15.89
C ASP A 54 43.16 -28.72 15.76
N TRP A 55 42.49 -29.52 14.94
CA TRP A 55 42.91 -30.89 14.65
C TRP A 55 44.34 -30.97 14.04
N LEU A 56 44.67 -30.05 13.13
CA LEU A 56 46.01 -29.97 12.51
C LEU A 56 47.08 -29.55 13.52
N VAL A 57 46.77 -28.62 14.43
CA VAL A 57 47.69 -28.16 15.47
C VAL A 57 47.91 -29.26 16.51
N ASP A 58 46.85 -29.91 16.99
CA ASP A 58 46.92 -30.97 17.98
C ASP A 58 47.71 -32.18 17.49
N ARG A 59 47.60 -32.50 16.20
CA ARG A 59 48.36 -33.59 15.56
C ARG A 59 49.76 -33.16 15.14
N ARG A 60 50.22 -31.95 15.46
CA ARG A 60 51.51 -31.37 15.15
C ARG A 60 51.83 -31.31 13.61
N HIS A 61 50.77 -31.22 12.80
CA HIS A 61 50.95 -30.99 11.36
C HIS A 61 51.37 -29.57 11.06
N CYS A 62 50.98 -28.61 11.88
CA CYS A 62 51.40 -27.21 11.81
C CYS A 62 51.67 -26.63 13.20
N LYS A 63 52.39 -25.51 13.26
CA LYS A 63 52.71 -24.83 14.54
C LYS A 63 51.55 -23.95 14.97
N LEU A 64 51.39 -23.75 16.30
CA LEU A 64 50.36 -22.87 16.87
C LEU A 64 50.52 -21.43 16.41
N LYS A 65 51.76 -20.93 16.23
CA LYS A 65 52.06 -19.55 15.82
C LYS A 65 52.23 -19.40 14.29
N TRP A 66 51.48 -20.14 13.50
CA TRP A 66 51.57 -20.14 12.05
C TRP A 66 51.26 -18.76 11.42
N GLN A 67 50.42 -17.92 12.05
CA GLN A 67 50.00 -16.62 11.55
C GLN A 67 51.18 -15.69 11.28
N ASN A 68 52.16 -15.64 12.18
CA ASN A 68 53.32 -14.76 11.99
C ASN A 68 54.12 -15.18 10.74
N SER A 69 54.23 -16.49 10.47
CA SER A 69 54.89 -16.98 9.24
C SER A 69 54.10 -16.63 8.00
N VAL A 70 52.75 -16.68 8.05
CA VAL A 70 51.91 -16.28 6.93
C VAL A 70 52.05 -14.81 6.63
N LEU A 71 52.14 -13.91 7.63
CA LEU A 71 52.34 -12.47 7.40
C LEU A 71 53.62 -12.20 6.62
N ALA A 72 54.73 -12.82 7.04
CA ALA A 72 56.00 -12.69 6.32
C ALA A 72 55.95 -13.24 4.87
N ILE A 73 55.23 -14.36 4.68
CA ILE A 73 55.02 -14.92 3.33
C ILE A 73 54.16 -13.97 2.49
N ARG A 74 53.12 -13.37 3.03
CA ARG A 74 52.25 -12.42 2.33
C ARG A 74 52.99 -11.17 1.87
N GLU A 75 53.87 -10.64 2.72
CA GLU A 75 54.74 -9.52 2.33
C GLU A 75 55.64 -9.90 1.12
N LYS A 76 56.27 -11.09 1.17
CA LYS A 76 57.05 -11.57 0.03
C LYS A 76 56.22 -11.79 -1.24
N ILE A 77 55.00 -12.33 -1.13
CA ILE A 77 54.08 -12.49 -2.26
C ILE A 77 53.78 -11.11 -2.88
N ASN A 78 53.44 -10.12 -2.06
CA ASN A 78 53.11 -8.77 -2.52
C ASN A 78 54.27 -8.13 -3.28
N ASN A 79 55.49 -8.35 -2.81
CA ASN A 79 56.71 -7.87 -3.52
C ASN A 79 56.93 -8.65 -4.82
N ALA A 80 56.76 -9.97 -4.83
CA ALA A 80 57.00 -10.82 -6.00
C ALA A 80 55.96 -10.61 -7.13
N ILE A 81 54.72 -10.18 -6.78
CA ILE A 81 53.68 -9.87 -7.77
C ILE A 81 54.05 -8.69 -8.65
N GLN A 82 54.82 -7.73 -8.14
CA GLN A 82 55.18 -6.52 -8.87
C GLN A 82 56.12 -6.79 -10.06
N ASP A 83 56.87 -7.87 -10.02
CA ASP A 83 57.78 -8.29 -11.11
C ASP A 83 57.30 -9.58 -11.79
N MET A 84 56.11 -9.55 -12.41
CA MET A 84 55.56 -10.73 -13.10
C MET A 84 55.59 -10.58 -14.60
N PRO A 85 55.91 -11.69 -15.34
CA PRO A 85 55.88 -11.66 -16.82
C PRO A 85 54.42 -11.55 -17.31
N GLU A 86 54.25 -10.96 -18.49
CA GLU A 86 52.99 -10.91 -19.21
C GLU A 86 52.58 -12.30 -19.71
N ASN A 87 51.99 -13.10 -18.83
CA ASN A 87 51.48 -14.42 -19.17
C ASN A 87 50.01 -14.50 -18.73
N GLU A 88 49.15 -14.92 -19.64
CA GLU A 88 47.69 -14.94 -19.40
C GLU A 88 47.29 -15.91 -18.29
N GLU A 89 47.95 -17.08 -18.18
CA GLU A 89 47.71 -18.03 -17.10
C GLU A 89 48.05 -17.41 -15.73
N ILE A 90 49.15 -16.65 -15.66
CA ILE A 90 49.59 -15.97 -14.44
C ILE A 90 48.62 -14.84 -14.10
N LYS A 91 48.18 -14.03 -15.08
CA LYS A 91 47.19 -12.98 -14.87
C LYS A 91 45.88 -13.55 -14.28
N GLN A 92 45.40 -14.69 -14.77
CA GLN A 92 44.20 -15.36 -14.24
C GLN A 92 44.42 -15.83 -12.81
N LEU A 93 45.59 -16.39 -12.46
CA LEU A 93 45.90 -16.79 -11.08
C LEU A 93 45.99 -15.59 -10.12
N LEU A 94 46.51 -14.46 -10.60
CA LEU A 94 46.69 -13.23 -9.85
C LEU A 94 45.39 -12.38 -9.77
N SER A 95 44.46 -12.57 -10.69
CA SER A 95 43.19 -11.82 -10.71
C SER A 95 42.28 -12.10 -9.49
N GLY A 96 42.57 -13.16 -8.74
CA GLY A 96 41.88 -13.49 -7.49
C GLY A 96 42.37 -12.62 -6.32
N SER A 97 41.46 -12.22 -5.44
CA SER A 97 41.78 -11.41 -4.24
C SER A 97 42.65 -12.13 -3.21
N TYR A 98 42.82 -13.42 -3.35
CA TYR A 98 43.55 -14.25 -2.38
C TYR A 98 44.41 -15.31 -3.07
N ILE A 99 45.74 -15.11 -3.06
CA ILE A 99 46.72 -16.04 -3.56
C ILE A 99 47.11 -16.98 -2.43
N HIS A 100 47.03 -18.30 -2.64
CA HIS A 100 47.39 -19.32 -1.68
C HIS A 100 48.49 -20.26 -2.24
N TYR A 101 49.01 -21.14 -1.40
CA TYR A 101 50.11 -22.04 -1.71
C TYR A 101 49.99 -22.74 -3.08
N PHE A 102 48.84 -23.31 -3.42
CA PHE A 102 48.66 -24.01 -4.69
C PHE A 102 48.74 -23.08 -5.90
N HIS A 103 48.34 -21.81 -5.75
CA HIS A 103 48.58 -20.80 -6.79
C HIS A 103 50.08 -20.52 -6.94
N CYS A 104 50.84 -20.41 -5.82
CA CYS A 104 52.29 -20.22 -5.86
C CYS A 104 52.99 -21.39 -6.52
N LEU A 105 52.57 -22.63 -6.24
CA LEU A 105 53.10 -23.82 -6.94
C LEU A 105 52.86 -23.75 -8.45
N ARG A 106 51.65 -23.37 -8.87
CA ARG A 106 51.31 -23.25 -10.30
C ARG A 106 52.09 -22.13 -10.96
N ILE A 107 52.31 -21.02 -10.29
CA ILE A 107 53.17 -19.93 -10.79
C ILE A 107 54.59 -20.42 -10.98
N VAL A 108 55.18 -21.12 -10.01
CA VAL A 108 56.53 -21.71 -10.13
C VAL A 108 56.58 -22.69 -11.30
N GLU A 109 55.56 -23.49 -11.52
CA GLU A 109 55.50 -24.42 -12.66
C GLU A 109 55.44 -23.70 -14.01
N ILE A 110 54.66 -22.62 -14.11
CA ILE A 110 54.60 -21.78 -15.32
C ILE A 110 55.96 -21.11 -15.58
N LEU A 111 56.52 -20.48 -14.55
CA LEU A 111 57.84 -19.86 -14.64
C LEU A 111 58.92 -20.87 -15.04
N ARG A 112 58.86 -22.11 -14.55
CA ARG A 112 59.76 -23.19 -14.94
C ARG A 112 59.67 -23.53 -16.43
N ARG A 113 58.47 -23.41 -17.01
CA ARG A 113 58.27 -23.63 -18.47
C ARG A 113 58.71 -22.43 -19.30
N THR A 114 58.41 -21.22 -18.85
CA THR A 114 58.68 -19.97 -19.61
C THR A 114 60.12 -19.52 -19.49
N GLU A 115 60.80 -19.77 -18.36
CA GLU A 115 62.17 -19.36 -18.10
C GLU A 115 63.17 -20.53 -18.14
N ALA A 116 62.84 -21.61 -18.85
CA ALA A 116 63.72 -22.80 -18.99
C ALA A 116 65.14 -22.47 -19.54
N SER A 117 65.23 -21.44 -20.34
CA SER A 117 66.50 -20.96 -20.90
C SER A 117 67.45 -20.30 -19.89
N THR A 118 66.94 -19.89 -18.71
CA THR A 118 67.75 -19.24 -17.66
C THR A 118 68.34 -20.21 -16.65
N LYS A 119 68.18 -21.53 -16.89
CA LYS A 119 68.72 -22.60 -16.03
C LYS A 119 70.20 -22.85 -16.29
N ASN A 120 71.02 -22.70 -15.25
CA ASN A 120 72.47 -22.99 -15.32
C ASN A 120 72.74 -24.50 -15.34
N ILE A 121 73.95 -24.90 -15.72
CA ILE A 121 74.43 -26.28 -15.80
C ILE A 121 74.28 -27.03 -14.46
N PHE A 122 74.30 -26.30 -13.35
CA PHE A 122 74.04 -26.82 -11.98
C PHE A 122 72.57 -26.89 -11.56
N GLY A 123 71.65 -26.64 -12.48
CA GLY A 123 70.22 -26.73 -12.21
C GLY A 123 69.58 -25.57 -11.46
N SER A 124 70.37 -24.49 -11.17
CA SER A 124 69.89 -23.26 -10.54
C SER A 124 69.42 -22.27 -11.59
N TYR A 125 68.30 -21.57 -11.28
CA TYR A 125 67.75 -20.50 -12.13
C TYR A 125 68.50 -19.18 -11.85
N SER A 126 68.84 -18.45 -12.86
CA SER A 126 69.48 -17.12 -12.71
C SER A 126 68.45 -16.03 -12.50
N SER A 127 67.20 -16.26 -12.89
CA SER A 127 66.09 -15.30 -12.72
C SER A 127 65.80 -15.07 -11.25
N GLN A 128 65.81 -13.79 -10.79
CA GLN A 128 65.47 -13.41 -9.44
C GLN A 128 64.03 -13.76 -9.14
N ARG A 129 63.13 -13.52 -10.08
CA ARG A 129 61.70 -13.84 -10.03
C ARG A 129 61.46 -15.30 -9.69
N MET A 130 62.14 -16.21 -10.37
CA MET A 130 62.02 -17.64 -10.09
C MET A 130 62.50 -18.00 -8.68
N LYS A 131 63.59 -17.36 -8.23
CA LYS A 131 64.10 -17.58 -6.85
C LYS A 131 63.13 -17.10 -5.80
N ASP A 132 62.52 -15.92 -5.99
CA ASP A 132 61.56 -15.35 -5.06
C ASP A 132 60.31 -16.25 -4.89
N TRP A 133 59.76 -16.74 -6.02
CA TRP A 133 58.62 -17.67 -5.94
C TRP A 133 58.99 -19.05 -5.37
N GLN A 134 60.19 -19.55 -5.62
CA GLN A 134 60.69 -20.77 -4.98
C GLN A 134 60.89 -20.58 -3.47
N GLU A 135 61.40 -19.43 -3.04
CA GLU A 135 61.55 -19.09 -1.64
C GLU A 135 60.16 -19.02 -0.96
N ILE A 136 59.17 -18.39 -1.60
CA ILE A 136 57.78 -18.33 -1.09
C ILE A 136 57.21 -19.74 -0.89
N VAL A 137 57.37 -20.63 -1.87
CA VAL A 137 56.93 -22.02 -1.77
C VAL A 137 57.64 -22.73 -0.63
N SER A 138 58.97 -22.59 -0.52
CA SER A 138 59.76 -23.19 0.56
C SER A 138 59.32 -22.72 1.97
N LEU A 139 59.02 -21.43 2.09
CA LEU A 139 58.51 -20.86 3.35
C LEU A 139 57.12 -21.43 3.72
N TYR A 140 56.25 -21.63 2.73
CA TYR A 140 54.95 -22.28 2.94
C TYR A 140 55.08 -23.76 3.38
N GLU A 141 56.02 -24.50 2.76
CA GLU A 141 56.26 -25.92 3.10
C GLU A 141 56.89 -26.07 4.46
N LYS A 142 57.69 -25.10 4.89
CA LYS A 142 58.27 -25.09 6.21
C LYS A 142 57.18 -25.10 7.28
N ASP A 143 57.24 -26.12 8.14
CA ASP A 143 56.25 -26.33 9.22
C ASP A 143 54.80 -26.45 8.70
N SER A 144 54.59 -26.73 7.41
CA SER A 144 53.27 -26.88 6.77
C SER A 144 52.35 -25.69 7.00
N VAL A 145 52.91 -24.48 6.93
CA VAL A 145 52.18 -23.22 7.15
C VAL A 145 50.99 -23.06 6.18
N TYR A 146 51.16 -23.50 4.92
CA TYR A 146 50.11 -23.49 3.91
C TYR A 146 48.87 -24.29 4.34
N LEU A 147 49.03 -25.43 5.05
CA LEU A 147 47.92 -26.27 5.46
C LEU A 147 47.08 -25.58 6.56
N ALA A 148 47.76 -24.87 7.46
CA ALA A 148 47.08 -24.07 8.50
C ALA A 148 46.32 -22.89 7.91
N GLU A 149 46.91 -22.18 6.94
CA GLU A 149 46.30 -21.07 6.25
C GLU A 149 45.07 -21.52 5.45
N LEU A 150 45.16 -22.59 4.68
CA LEU A 150 44.08 -23.14 3.88
C LEU A 150 42.95 -23.68 4.77
N ALA A 151 43.31 -24.37 5.89
CA ALA A 151 42.33 -24.83 6.86
C ALA A 151 41.55 -23.64 7.47
N SER A 152 42.26 -22.59 7.89
CA SER A 152 41.65 -21.35 8.40
C SER A 152 40.72 -20.69 7.36
N LEU A 153 41.11 -20.66 6.10
CA LEU A 153 40.30 -20.11 5.01
C LEU A 153 39.03 -20.93 4.80
N VAL A 154 39.13 -22.27 4.77
CA VAL A 154 37.95 -23.15 4.63
C VAL A 154 37.02 -23.02 5.83
N VAL A 155 37.55 -22.99 7.06
CA VAL A 155 36.75 -22.79 8.27
C VAL A 155 36.02 -21.45 8.22
N ARG A 156 36.67 -20.38 7.84
CA ARG A 156 36.08 -19.04 7.69
C ARG A 156 34.97 -19.04 6.64
N ASN A 157 35.22 -19.61 5.46
CA ASN A 157 34.23 -19.66 4.39
C ASN A 157 32.97 -20.41 4.81
N VAL A 158 33.15 -21.58 5.47
CA VAL A 158 32.04 -22.45 5.87
C VAL A 158 31.24 -21.86 7.02
N ASN A 159 31.89 -21.27 8.02
CA ASN A 159 31.22 -20.82 9.24
C ASN A 159 30.67 -19.39 9.13
N TYR A 160 31.24 -18.54 8.28
CA TYR A 160 30.92 -17.12 8.27
C TYR A 160 30.55 -16.59 6.87
N GLU A 161 31.41 -16.77 5.85
CA GLU A 161 31.21 -16.11 4.57
C GLU A 161 30.00 -16.68 3.80
N ILE A 162 29.94 -18.01 3.64
CA ILE A 162 28.82 -18.67 2.95
C ILE A 162 27.50 -18.45 3.67
N PRO A 163 27.37 -18.64 5.01
CA PRO A 163 26.13 -18.36 5.74
C PRO A 163 25.72 -16.89 5.67
N SER A 164 26.69 -15.95 5.68
CA SER A 164 26.43 -14.52 5.56
C SER A 164 25.81 -14.19 4.21
N LEU A 165 26.41 -14.66 3.11
CA LEU A 165 25.88 -14.45 1.75
C LEU A 165 24.50 -15.09 1.56
N LYS A 166 24.31 -16.33 2.06
CA LYS A 166 22.99 -16.98 2.03
C LYS A 166 21.93 -16.17 2.77
N LYS A 167 22.28 -15.61 3.95
CA LYS A 167 21.39 -14.76 4.73
C LYS A 167 21.05 -13.46 3.98
N GLN A 168 22.03 -12.83 3.32
CA GLN A 168 21.81 -11.63 2.51
C GLN A 168 20.87 -11.93 1.34
N ILE A 169 21.09 -13.01 0.59
CA ILE A 169 20.21 -13.44 -0.50
C ILE A 169 18.78 -13.71 0.03
N SER A 170 18.65 -14.43 1.13
CA SER A 170 17.34 -14.68 1.75
C SER A 170 16.63 -13.39 2.16
N LYS A 171 17.39 -12.41 2.69
CA LYS A 171 16.84 -11.09 3.01
C LYS A 171 16.37 -10.35 1.75
N CYS A 172 17.13 -10.38 0.66
CA CYS A 172 16.69 -9.79 -0.61
C CYS A 172 15.39 -10.43 -1.10
N GLN A 173 15.27 -11.76 -1.03
CA GLN A 173 14.05 -12.50 -1.40
C GLN A 173 12.84 -12.11 -0.53
N GLN A 174 13.03 -11.96 0.78
CA GLN A 174 11.97 -11.50 1.68
C GLN A 174 11.53 -10.07 1.35
N LEU A 175 12.49 -9.16 1.11
CA LEU A 175 12.18 -7.78 0.72
C LEU A 175 11.43 -7.71 -0.62
N GLN A 176 11.78 -8.54 -1.60
CA GLN A 176 11.06 -8.63 -2.88
C GLN A 176 9.60 -9.04 -2.68
N GLN A 177 9.35 -10.04 -1.82
CA GLN A 177 7.98 -10.48 -1.51
C GLN A 177 7.20 -9.38 -0.78
N GLU A 178 7.83 -8.70 0.19
CA GLU A 178 7.21 -7.59 0.91
C GLU A 178 6.87 -6.43 -0.02
N TYR A 179 7.81 -6.01 -0.89
CA TYR A 179 7.57 -4.94 -1.86
C TYR A 179 6.49 -5.32 -2.88
N SER A 180 6.44 -6.58 -3.32
CA SER A 180 5.38 -7.07 -4.21
C SER A 180 4.00 -7.01 -3.56
N ARG A 181 3.89 -7.38 -2.27
CA ARG A 181 2.64 -7.24 -1.52
C ARG A 181 2.22 -5.78 -1.40
N LYS A 182 3.14 -4.90 -0.94
CA LYS A 182 2.87 -3.46 -0.82
C LYS A 182 2.51 -2.82 -2.15
N GLU A 183 3.14 -3.24 -3.25
CA GLU A 183 2.80 -2.80 -4.61
C GLU A 183 1.33 -3.09 -4.92
N LEU A 184 0.85 -4.30 -4.64
CA LEU A 184 -0.53 -4.70 -4.85
C LEU A 184 -1.50 -3.91 -3.95
N ASP A 185 -1.15 -3.75 -2.67
CA ASP A 185 -1.94 -2.99 -1.70
C ASP A 185 -2.10 -1.53 -2.15
N TYR A 186 -1.02 -0.90 -2.64
CA TYR A 186 -1.09 0.47 -3.16
C TYR A 186 -1.90 0.58 -4.46
N ILE A 187 -1.84 -0.42 -5.36
CA ILE A 187 -2.68 -0.46 -6.57
C ILE A 187 -4.16 -0.46 -6.18
N ASN A 188 -4.54 -1.37 -5.28
CA ASN A 188 -5.93 -1.50 -4.83
C ASN A 188 -6.41 -0.24 -4.11
N ASN A 189 -5.59 0.33 -3.24
CA ASN A 189 -5.93 1.55 -2.51
C ASN A 189 -6.05 2.76 -3.46
N ALA A 190 -5.13 2.91 -4.43
CA ALA A 190 -5.22 3.98 -5.42
C ALA A 190 -6.47 3.84 -6.31
N ALA A 191 -6.86 2.62 -6.68
CA ALA A 191 -8.09 2.34 -7.41
C ALA A 191 -9.32 2.73 -6.58
N ALA A 192 -9.39 2.27 -5.32
CA ALA A 192 -10.49 2.60 -4.41
C ALA A 192 -10.65 4.12 -4.18
N LEU A 193 -9.52 4.86 -4.04
CA LEU A 193 -9.56 6.32 -3.92
C LEU A 193 -10.07 7.01 -5.19
N ARG A 194 -9.69 6.51 -6.38
CA ARG A 194 -10.22 7.02 -7.65
C ARG A 194 -11.70 6.72 -7.79
N ASP A 195 -12.14 5.53 -7.43
CA ASP A 195 -13.56 5.15 -7.47
C ASP A 195 -14.38 6.06 -6.54
N ARG A 196 -13.90 6.32 -5.32
CA ARG A 196 -14.54 7.28 -4.40
C ARG A 196 -14.60 8.70 -4.98
N PHE A 197 -13.56 9.14 -5.69
CA PHE A 197 -13.58 10.42 -6.41
C PHE A 197 -14.68 10.43 -7.48
N PHE A 198 -14.77 9.41 -8.33
CA PHE A 198 -15.78 9.33 -9.39
C PHE A 198 -17.20 9.21 -8.83
N ILE A 199 -17.39 8.46 -7.74
CA ILE A 199 -18.67 8.38 -7.03
C ILE A 199 -19.06 9.77 -6.53
N SER A 200 -18.14 10.50 -5.90
CA SER A 200 -18.40 11.87 -5.45
C SER A 200 -18.72 12.80 -6.63
N CYS A 201 -17.98 12.73 -7.73
CA CYS A 201 -18.29 13.50 -8.94
C CYS A 201 -19.70 13.20 -9.48
N LYS A 202 -20.09 11.91 -9.50
CA LYS A 202 -21.42 11.49 -9.94
C LYS A 202 -22.54 12.01 -9.04
N GLN A 203 -22.31 12.11 -7.72
CA GLN A 203 -23.28 12.70 -6.78
C GLN A 203 -23.55 14.17 -7.12
N PHE A 204 -22.52 14.92 -7.48
CA PHE A 204 -22.69 16.30 -7.97
C PHE A 204 -23.21 16.39 -9.41
N GLY A 205 -23.26 15.30 -10.15
CA GLY A 205 -23.68 15.24 -11.56
C GLY A 205 -22.61 15.73 -12.54
N ILE A 206 -21.33 15.64 -12.16
CA ILE A 206 -20.16 16.04 -12.97
C ILE A 206 -19.35 14.81 -13.40
N THR A 207 -18.53 14.97 -14.45
CA THR A 207 -17.64 13.91 -14.94
C THR A 207 -16.30 13.89 -14.22
N GLY A 208 -15.83 15.03 -13.71
CA GLY A 208 -14.61 15.19 -12.95
C GLY A 208 -13.37 15.50 -13.78
N ASN A 209 -13.52 15.89 -15.05
CA ASN A 209 -12.39 16.32 -15.90
C ASN A 209 -11.93 17.74 -15.53
N ASP A 210 -12.87 18.68 -15.48
CA ASP A 210 -12.69 20.03 -14.95
C ASP A 210 -13.82 20.33 -13.96
N VAL A 211 -13.56 19.97 -12.71
CA VAL A 211 -14.57 20.03 -11.64
C VAL A 211 -15.19 21.42 -11.53
N ARG A 212 -14.36 22.49 -11.56
CA ARG A 212 -14.84 23.86 -11.38
C ARG A 212 -15.72 24.29 -12.55
N GLN A 213 -15.27 24.05 -13.76
CA GLN A 213 -16.01 24.46 -14.97
C GLN A 213 -17.31 23.66 -15.11
N GLU A 214 -17.27 22.34 -14.80
CA GLU A 214 -18.44 21.50 -14.82
C GLU A 214 -19.48 21.93 -13.77
N LEU A 215 -19.06 22.31 -12.55
CA LEU A 215 -19.94 22.83 -11.50
C LEU A 215 -20.58 24.16 -11.91
N LEU A 216 -19.82 25.08 -12.53
CA LEU A 216 -20.34 26.32 -13.05
C LEU A 216 -21.35 26.08 -14.18
N SER A 217 -21.11 25.14 -15.08
CA SER A 217 -22.04 24.81 -16.16
C SER A 217 -23.36 24.24 -15.64
N LEU A 218 -23.34 23.47 -14.55
CA LEU A 218 -24.56 22.96 -13.91
C LEU A 218 -25.43 24.09 -13.35
N CYS A 219 -24.85 25.23 -12.92
CA CYS A 219 -25.61 26.38 -12.45
C CYS A 219 -26.39 27.07 -13.58
N SER A 220 -25.92 27.00 -14.80
CA SER A 220 -26.64 27.60 -15.97
C SER A 220 -27.97 26.90 -16.23
N ASP A 221 -28.10 25.63 -15.87
CA ASP A 221 -29.31 24.84 -16.06
C ASP A 221 -30.33 24.99 -14.91
N LEU A 222 -29.91 25.59 -13.79
CA LEU A 222 -30.74 25.74 -12.60
C LEU A 222 -32.05 26.50 -12.86
N PRO A 223 -32.07 27.68 -13.57
CA PRO A 223 -33.31 28.38 -13.81
C PRO A 223 -34.33 27.55 -14.60
N THR A 224 -33.89 26.86 -15.64
CA THR A 224 -34.75 25.95 -16.43
C THR A 224 -35.33 24.82 -15.60
N GLY A 225 -34.51 24.25 -14.66
CA GLY A 225 -34.99 23.24 -13.73
C GLY A 225 -36.06 23.77 -12.76
N LEU A 226 -35.89 25.01 -12.26
CA LEU A 226 -36.84 25.66 -11.38
C LEU A 226 -38.14 26.03 -12.09
N ASP A 227 -38.06 26.48 -13.32
CA ASP A 227 -39.24 26.74 -14.15
C ASP A 227 -40.05 25.46 -14.42
N GLY A 228 -39.37 24.35 -14.68
CA GLY A 228 -40.01 23.05 -14.81
C GLY A 228 -40.71 22.56 -13.54
N ILE A 229 -40.19 22.93 -12.35
CA ILE A 229 -40.86 22.68 -11.07
C ILE A 229 -42.09 23.56 -10.93
N ALA A 230 -41.98 24.84 -11.25
CA ALA A 230 -43.10 25.79 -11.24
C ALA A 230 -44.22 25.38 -12.22
N GLU A 231 -43.89 24.88 -13.39
CA GLU A 231 -44.90 24.30 -14.31
C GLU A 231 -45.60 23.06 -13.72
N GLY A 232 -44.87 22.21 -13.01
CA GLY A 232 -45.44 21.04 -12.35
C GLY A 232 -46.51 21.38 -11.31
N THR A 233 -46.47 22.57 -10.68
CA THR A 233 -47.47 23.01 -9.72
C THR A 233 -48.86 23.26 -10.33
N ARG A 234 -48.91 23.48 -11.65
CA ARG A 234 -50.22 23.65 -12.34
C ARG A 234 -51.13 22.43 -12.22
N ASN A 235 -50.53 21.24 -12.04
CA ASN A 235 -51.25 20.01 -11.87
C ASN A 235 -51.80 19.80 -10.43
N LEU A 236 -51.52 20.73 -9.52
CA LEU A 236 -51.93 20.65 -8.14
C LEU A 236 -53.29 21.34 -7.85
N THR A 237 -54.00 21.81 -8.87
CA THR A 237 -55.27 22.54 -8.74
C THR A 237 -56.29 21.74 -7.87
N ASP A 238 -56.53 20.51 -8.22
CA ASP A 238 -57.49 19.65 -7.53
C ASP A 238 -57.08 19.40 -6.08
N ALA A 239 -55.77 19.26 -5.83
CA ALA A 239 -55.24 19.05 -4.48
C ALA A 239 -55.39 20.28 -3.59
N LEU A 240 -55.12 21.47 -4.12
CA LEU A 240 -55.27 22.74 -3.40
C LEU A 240 -56.73 23.07 -3.15
N GLU A 241 -57.63 22.84 -4.10
CA GLU A 241 -59.06 23.04 -3.94
C GLU A 241 -59.62 22.10 -2.88
N LEU A 242 -59.17 20.82 -2.84
CA LEU A 242 -59.55 19.87 -1.81
C LEU A 242 -59.05 20.33 -0.45
N TYR A 243 -57.81 20.79 -0.35
CA TYR A 243 -57.19 21.25 0.90
C TYR A 243 -57.97 22.48 1.43
N GLU A 244 -58.24 23.47 0.61
CA GLU A 244 -59.04 24.65 0.96
C GLU A 244 -60.44 24.31 1.42
N ALA A 245 -61.11 23.43 0.67
CA ALA A 245 -62.44 22.99 1.04
C ALA A 245 -62.48 22.28 2.41
N CYS A 246 -61.49 21.43 2.72
CA CYS A 246 -61.37 20.75 3.99
C CYS A 246 -61.10 21.74 5.15
N VAL A 247 -60.15 22.66 4.98
CA VAL A 247 -59.82 23.67 5.98
C VAL A 247 -61.02 24.61 6.23
N ALA A 248 -61.70 25.07 5.19
CA ALA A 248 -62.91 25.89 5.29
C ALA A 248 -64.06 25.15 5.98
N PHE A 249 -64.19 23.84 5.73
CA PHE A 249 -65.21 23.00 6.38
C PHE A 249 -64.96 22.79 7.87
N VAL A 250 -63.69 22.57 8.25
CA VAL A 250 -63.29 22.25 9.64
C VAL A 250 -63.20 23.53 10.49
N CYS A 251 -62.57 24.60 9.95
CA CYS A 251 -62.25 25.82 10.69
C CYS A 251 -63.30 26.92 10.53
N GLY A 252 -64.23 26.79 9.60
CA GLY A 252 -65.22 27.82 9.28
C GLY A 252 -64.62 28.94 8.41
N SER A 253 -64.60 30.17 8.94
CA SER A 253 -63.96 31.27 8.19
C SER A 253 -62.45 31.28 8.42
N VAL A 254 -61.66 31.10 7.38
CA VAL A 254 -60.20 31.22 7.39
C VAL A 254 -59.85 32.69 7.13
N SER A 255 -59.15 33.32 8.09
CA SER A 255 -58.73 34.72 7.97
C SER A 255 -57.48 34.90 7.09
N GLU A 256 -56.65 33.86 6.91
CA GLU A 256 -55.42 33.91 6.13
C GLU A 256 -55.52 33.01 4.89
N PRO A 257 -54.91 33.41 3.78
CA PRO A 257 -54.90 32.58 2.57
C PRO A 257 -54.10 31.29 2.82
N ILE A 258 -54.66 30.13 2.46
CA ILE A 258 -54.04 28.83 2.58
C ILE A 258 -53.02 28.67 1.43
N ALA A 259 -51.77 28.26 1.74
CA ALA A 259 -50.66 28.04 0.80
C ALA A 259 -50.55 29.21 -0.22
N PRO A 260 -50.33 30.44 0.26
CA PRO A 260 -50.42 31.64 -0.62
C PRO A 260 -49.32 31.67 -1.67
N LEU A 261 -48.09 31.19 -1.33
CA LEU A 261 -46.94 31.21 -2.26
C LEU A 261 -47.07 30.08 -3.29
N LEU A 262 -47.55 28.92 -2.90
CA LEU A 262 -47.81 27.79 -3.79
C LEU A 262 -48.89 28.17 -4.84
N LYS A 263 -49.93 28.85 -4.43
CA LYS A 263 -50.97 29.37 -5.34
C LYS A 263 -50.40 30.45 -6.31
N HIS A 264 -49.59 31.33 -5.79
CA HIS A 264 -48.95 32.34 -6.65
C HIS A 264 -48.11 31.67 -7.73
N VAL A 265 -47.24 30.70 -7.35
CA VAL A 265 -46.39 29.98 -8.33
C VAL A 265 -47.24 29.15 -9.29
N GLN A 266 -48.34 28.55 -8.84
CA GLN A 266 -49.29 27.82 -9.68
C GLN A 266 -49.93 28.72 -10.76
N LEU A 267 -50.35 29.91 -10.37
CA LEU A 267 -51.07 30.83 -11.27
C LEU A 267 -50.15 31.63 -12.17
N LYS A 268 -49.03 32.13 -11.64
CA LYS A 268 -48.14 33.07 -12.34
C LYS A 268 -46.77 32.46 -12.75
N GLY A 269 -46.44 31.27 -12.22
CA GLY A 269 -45.13 30.65 -12.44
C GLY A 269 -44.07 31.17 -11.46
N ASN A 270 -42.79 30.87 -11.77
CA ASN A 270 -41.63 31.26 -10.96
C ASN A 270 -41.26 32.74 -11.21
N THR A 271 -42.09 33.66 -10.70
CA THR A 271 -41.90 35.12 -10.83
C THR A 271 -40.81 35.63 -9.88
N THR A 272 -40.46 36.92 -9.99
CA THR A 272 -39.52 37.55 -9.06
C THR A 272 -40.11 37.73 -7.68
N VAL A 273 -39.27 37.75 -6.65
CA VAL A 273 -39.67 38.05 -5.26
C VAL A 273 -40.29 39.43 -5.17
N TYR A 274 -39.83 40.41 -5.98
CA TYR A 274 -40.44 41.72 -6.10
C TYR A 274 -41.91 41.64 -6.49
N GLU A 275 -42.24 40.85 -7.53
CA GLU A 275 -43.64 40.67 -7.98
C GLU A 275 -44.52 40.00 -6.93
N TRP A 276 -43.94 39.02 -6.19
CA TRP A 276 -44.65 38.38 -5.08
C TRP A 276 -45.00 39.36 -3.95
N ARG A 277 -44.03 40.25 -3.59
CA ARG A 277 -44.22 41.21 -2.48
C ARG A 277 -45.09 42.39 -2.84
N THR A 278 -44.93 42.94 -4.07
CA THR A 278 -45.59 44.18 -4.51
C THR A 278 -46.85 43.95 -5.35
N GLY A 279 -47.05 42.74 -5.86
CA GLY A 279 -48.10 42.38 -6.80
C GLY A 279 -47.94 42.96 -8.19
N ARG A 280 -46.82 43.66 -8.47
CA ARG A 280 -46.52 44.34 -9.76
C ARG A 280 -45.31 43.74 -10.44
N THR A 281 -45.32 43.62 -11.75
CA THR A 281 -44.15 43.21 -12.54
C THR A 281 -43.09 44.29 -12.50
N PRO A 282 -41.81 43.96 -12.20
CA PRO A 282 -40.74 44.94 -12.19
C PRO A 282 -40.48 45.50 -13.62
N LEU A 283 -40.17 46.78 -13.71
CA LEU A 283 -39.80 47.44 -14.97
C LEU A 283 -38.38 47.08 -15.39
N THR A 284 -37.49 46.91 -14.41
CA THR A 284 -36.09 46.55 -14.61
C THR A 284 -35.68 45.56 -13.52
N ILE A 285 -34.88 44.53 -13.89
CA ILE A 285 -34.35 43.52 -12.95
C ILE A 285 -32.82 43.69 -12.91
N GLU A 286 -32.31 44.24 -11.81
CA GLU A 286 -30.88 44.32 -11.54
C GLU A 286 -30.45 43.09 -10.73
N ARG A 287 -30.11 41.97 -11.41
CA ARG A 287 -29.59 40.79 -10.75
C ARG A 287 -28.24 41.09 -10.10
N PRO A 288 -27.96 40.60 -8.88
CA PRO A 288 -26.62 40.70 -8.33
C PRO A 288 -25.65 40.03 -9.32
N VAL A 289 -24.60 40.74 -9.69
CA VAL A 289 -23.61 40.26 -10.65
C VAL A 289 -23.01 39.02 -10.07
N SER A 290 -23.32 37.84 -10.63
CA SER A 290 -22.57 36.62 -10.37
C SER A 290 -21.15 36.93 -10.78
N THR A 291 -20.23 36.96 -9.83
CA THR A 291 -18.83 37.29 -10.04
C THR A 291 -18.17 36.24 -10.91
N GLU A 292 -18.48 36.24 -12.22
CA GLU A 292 -17.78 35.41 -13.21
C GLU A 292 -16.33 35.86 -13.45
N ASN A 293 -15.91 37.02 -12.90
CA ASN A 293 -14.58 37.60 -13.07
C ASN A 293 -13.94 38.07 -11.76
N VAL A 294 -13.83 37.17 -10.78
CA VAL A 294 -12.79 37.36 -9.78
C VAL A 294 -11.54 36.63 -10.32
N GLU A 295 -10.67 37.39 -10.99
CA GLU A 295 -9.31 36.98 -11.25
C GLU A 295 -8.72 36.48 -9.92
N THR A 296 -8.45 35.19 -9.88
CA THR A 296 -7.75 34.53 -8.78
C THR A 296 -6.42 35.23 -8.59
N GLN A 297 -6.29 36.08 -7.57
CA GLN A 297 -4.96 36.37 -7.04
C GLN A 297 -4.36 35.07 -6.58
N PRO A 298 -3.11 34.75 -6.97
CA PRO A 298 -2.45 33.54 -6.53
C PRO A 298 -2.30 33.62 -5.01
N MET A 299 -3.05 32.81 -4.27
CA MET A 299 -2.76 32.53 -2.87
C MET A 299 -1.35 31.95 -2.79
N GLU A 300 -0.50 32.56 -1.96
CA GLU A 300 0.80 31.97 -1.60
C GLU A 300 0.61 30.52 -1.18
N PRO A 301 1.55 29.63 -1.55
CA PRO A 301 1.45 28.22 -1.18
C PRO A 301 1.45 28.11 0.35
N ALA A 302 0.31 27.75 0.90
CA ALA A 302 0.22 27.35 2.29
C ALA A 302 1.25 26.25 2.55
N ASP A 303 2.00 26.41 3.63
CA ASP A 303 3.09 25.57 4.12
C ASP A 303 2.90 24.11 3.75
N THR A 304 3.88 23.58 3.02
CA THR A 304 4.07 22.15 2.80
C THR A 304 4.14 21.48 4.15
N ILE A 305 3.09 20.80 4.55
CA ILE A 305 3.13 19.89 5.70
C ILE A 305 4.13 18.80 5.32
N ASP A 306 5.31 18.91 5.92
CA ASP A 306 6.35 17.87 5.89
C ASP A 306 5.80 16.62 6.58
N TRP A 307 5.44 15.64 5.78
CA TRP A 307 5.14 14.30 6.25
C TRP A 307 6.45 13.60 6.51
N GLY A 308 7.06 13.90 7.70
CA GLY A 308 8.27 13.26 8.16
C GLY A 308 8.25 11.76 7.90
N ASP A 309 9.32 11.29 7.26
CA ASP A 309 9.68 9.88 7.08
C ASP A 309 10.10 9.32 8.45
N ASP A 310 9.13 9.04 9.31
CA ASP A 310 9.36 8.31 10.56
C ASP A 310 8.43 7.11 10.66
N GLY A 311 9.11 5.97 10.66
CA GLY A 311 8.84 4.71 11.34
C GLY A 311 7.39 4.27 11.49
N MET A 312 7.03 3.25 10.73
CA MET A 312 6.01 2.24 11.03
C MET A 312 5.47 2.27 12.47
N ALA A 313 4.28 2.82 12.62
CA ALA A 313 3.31 2.34 13.59
C ALA A 313 1.98 2.21 12.84
N GLU A 314 1.58 0.98 12.62
CA GLU A 314 0.22 0.63 12.22
C GLU A 314 -0.72 1.12 13.35
N THR A 315 -1.32 2.26 13.14
CA THR A 315 -2.57 2.62 13.79
C THR A 315 -3.54 2.98 12.68
N ASP A 316 -4.36 2.01 12.37
CA ASP A 316 -5.61 2.14 11.65
C ASP A 316 -6.52 3.08 12.46
N GLN A 317 -6.40 4.38 12.19
CA GLN A 317 -7.39 5.40 12.49
C GLN A 317 -7.28 6.45 11.40
N SER A 318 -8.05 6.23 10.33
CA SER A 318 -8.48 7.27 9.44
C SER A 318 -9.24 8.30 10.28
N ALA A 319 -8.57 9.35 10.73
CA ALA A 319 -9.24 10.54 11.20
C ALA A 319 -9.92 11.14 9.96
N GLU A 320 -11.15 10.72 9.72
CA GLU A 320 -12.08 11.43 8.86
C GLU A 320 -12.27 12.80 9.52
N ILE A 321 -11.71 13.83 8.88
CA ILE A 321 -12.06 15.20 9.21
C ILE A 321 -13.50 15.34 8.74
N ASP A 322 -14.44 15.21 9.67
CA ASP A 322 -15.86 15.48 9.48
C ASP A 322 -16.04 16.97 9.20
N TRP A 323 -16.24 17.29 7.93
CA TRP A 323 -16.53 18.64 7.47
C TRP A 323 -18.02 18.98 7.54
N GLY A 324 -18.84 18.18 8.27
CA GLY A 324 -20.28 18.40 8.40
C GLY A 324 -21.05 18.22 7.10
N ILE A 325 -20.46 17.58 6.08
CA ILE A 325 -21.16 17.15 4.87
C ILE A 325 -21.26 15.62 4.98
N THR A 326 -22.25 15.15 5.70
CA THR A 326 -22.58 13.72 5.77
C THR A 326 -23.19 13.33 4.42
N LEU A 327 -22.34 12.80 3.54
CA LEU A 327 -22.80 12.01 2.40
C LEU A 327 -23.13 10.62 2.97
N GLU A 328 -24.36 10.39 3.36
CA GLU A 328 -24.83 9.07 3.79
C GLU A 328 -24.63 8.07 2.64
N GLU A 329 -23.68 7.19 2.83
CA GLU A 329 -23.50 6.00 2.02
C GLU A 329 -24.63 5.04 2.37
N SER A 330 -25.64 4.91 1.50
CA SER A 330 -26.70 3.92 1.64
C SER A 330 -26.10 2.52 1.45
N VAL A 331 -25.63 1.93 2.55
CA VAL A 331 -25.35 0.49 2.59
C VAL A 331 -26.70 -0.20 2.75
N GLU A 332 -27.14 -0.91 1.72
CA GLU A 332 -28.22 -1.88 1.82
C GLU A 332 -27.85 -2.96 2.84
N VAL A 333 -28.34 -2.84 4.06
CA VAL A 333 -28.39 -3.94 5.02
C VAL A 333 -29.84 -4.32 5.23
N ASN A 334 -30.11 -5.54 4.87
CA ASN A 334 -31.29 -6.35 4.99
C ASN A 334 -32.06 -6.16 6.32
N GLY A 335 -33.31 -5.72 6.22
CA GLY A 335 -34.41 -6.13 7.06
C GLY A 335 -34.41 -5.72 8.53
N GLN A 336 -34.86 -4.48 8.81
CA GLN A 336 -35.68 -4.18 10.01
C GLN A 336 -36.39 -2.83 9.81
N GLU A 337 -37.67 -2.75 10.15
CA GLU A 337 -38.54 -1.59 9.91
C GLU A 337 -37.94 -0.28 10.45
N PRO A 338 -37.96 0.82 9.67
CA PRO A 338 -37.54 2.13 10.17
C PRO A 338 -38.64 2.76 11.00
N GLY A 339 -38.33 2.96 12.28
CA GLY A 339 -39.03 3.96 13.08
C GLY A 339 -38.81 5.34 12.45
N ALA A 340 -39.83 6.15 12.45
CA ALA A 340 -39.83 7.50 11.88
C ALA A 340 -38.68 8.33 12.46
N ASP A 341 -37.60 8.46 11.68
CA ASP A 341 -36.51 9.38 11.98
C ASP A 341 -36.96 10.79 11.60
N VAL A 342 -37.24 11.55 12.65
CA VAL A 342 -37.37 13.00 12.61
C VAL A 342 -36.04 13.54 12.06
N ILE A 343 -36.09 14.16 10.89
CA ILE A 343 -34.97 14.92 10.35
C ILE A 343 -34.77 16.11 11.30
N ASP A 344 -33.84 15.97 12.22
CA ASP A 344 -33.33 17.07 13.03
C ASP A 344 -32.58 18.04 12.12
N TRP A 345 -33.17 19.15 11.81
CA TRP A 345 -32.52 20.30 11.22
C TRP A 345 -31.65 20.95 12.31
N GLY A 346 -30.53 20.24 12.66
CA GLY A 346 -29.58 20.69 13.66
C GLY A 346 -29.34 22.18 13.54
N GLU A 347 -29.64 22.83 14.62
CA GLU A 347 -29.33 24.21 14.96
C GLU A 347 -27.83 24.40 14.66
N SER A 348 -27.52 24.88 13.42
CA SER A 348 -26.17 25.22 13.04
C SER A 348 -25.70 26.29 13.98
N THR A 349 -24.82 25.89 14.90
CA THR A 349 -23.96 26.84 15.60
C THR A 349 -23.29 27.71 14.55
N SER A 350 -23.80 28.90 14.45
CA SER A 350 -23.35 29.98 13.59
C SER A 350 -21.85 30.21 13.74
N ALA A 351 -21.03 29.68 12.82
CA ALA A 351 -19.92 30.47 12.36
C ALA A 351 -20.56 31.58 11.52
N ALA A 352 -20.78 32.72 12.12
CA ALA A 352 -21.35 33.89 11.49
C ALA A 352 -20.51 34.22 10.25
N VAL A 353 -20.97 33.79 9.08
CA VAL A 353 -20.71 34.50 7.87
C VAL A 353 -21.54 35.76 8.02
N GLU A 354 -20.90 36.88 8.36
CA GLU A 354 -21.47 38.20 8.19
C GLU A 354 -21.85 38.31 6.71
N ILE A 355 -23.08 37.93 6.38
CA ILE A 355 -23.75 38.41 5.20
C ILE A 355 -24.06 39.83 5.55
N ASP A 356 -23.36 40.75 4.90
CA ASP A 356 -23.68 42.17 4.90
C ASP A 356 -25.14 42.27 4.47
N MET A 357 -26.03 42.26 5.47
CA MET A 357 -27.44 42.52 5.27
C MET A 357 -27.53 44.01 4.89
N VAL A 358 -27.46 44.27 3.62
CA VAL A 358 -27.93 45.55 3.11
C VAL A 358 -29.42 45.58 3.47
N GLU A 359 -29.71 46.22 4.58
CA GLU A 359 -31.06 46.64 4.99
C GLU A 359 -31.69 47.30 3.76
N SER A 360 -32.62 46.62 3.09
CA SER A 360 -33.44 47.25 2.08
C SER A 360 -34.42 48.16 2.83
N GLY A 361 -33.93 49.38 3.09
CA GLY A 361 -34.81 50.46 3.53
C GLY A 361 -35.91 50.67 2.48
N ALA A 362 -37.12 50.61 2.95
CA ALA A 362 -38.29 50.99 2.19
C ALA A 362 -38.15 52.49 1.74
N GLU A 363 -37.48 52.73 0.62
CA GLU A 363 -37.49 54.02 -0.02
C GLU A 363 -37.78 53.81 -1.51
N GLY A 364 -39.00 54.25 -1.91
CA GLY A 364 -39.35 54.54 -3.29
C GLY A 364 -39.58 53.30 -4.15
N ASP A 365 -40.85 53.02 -4.44
CA ASP A 365 -41.30 52.06 -5.47
C ASP A 365 -40.90 52.57 -6.86
N ASP A 366 -39.59 52.50 -7.22
CA ASP A 366 -39.07 52.91 -8.50
C ASP A 366 -39.30 51.83 -9.58
N GLY A 367 -40.01 50.74 -9.27
CA GLY A 367 -40.27 49.64 -10.20
C GLY A 367 -39.04 48.83 -10.59
N VAL A 368 -37.92 48.95 -9.83
CA VAL A 368 -36.67 48.24 -10.08
C VAL A 368 -36.45 47.15 -9.03
N ALA A 369 -36.41 45.90 -9.45
CA ALA A 369 -36.08 44.79 -8.58
C ALA A 369 -34.57 44.71 -8.37
N LYS A 370 -34.08 44.84 -7.11
CA LYS A 370 -32.65 44.82 -6.75
C LYS A 370 -32.34 43.77 -5.69
N GLY A 371 -31.13 43.26 -5.71
CA GLY A 371 -30.64 42.30 -4.68
C GLY A 371 -31.52 41.05 -4.61
N ASN A 372 -32.02 40.72 -3.41
CA ASN A 372 -32.88 39.55 -3.18
C ASN A 372 -34.21 39.62 -3.91
N ASP A 373 -34.77 40.82 -4.15
CA ASP A 373 -36.02 41.00 -4.86
C ASP A 373 -35.89 40.77 -6.38
N ALA A 374 -34.68 40.81 -6.93
CA ALA A 374 -34.36 40.48 -8.32
C ALA A 374 -34.30 38.97 -8.60
N LEU A 375 -34.20 38.16 -7.55
CA LEU A 375 -34.23 36.71 -7.65
C LEU A 375 -35.66 36.21 -7.85
N THR A 376 -35.79 35.03 -8.47
CA THR A 376 -37.09 34.36 -8.55
C THR A 376 -37.51 33.77 -7.20
N ILE A 377 -38.79 33.45 -7.03
CA ILE A 377 -39.34 32.83 -5.81
C ILE A 377 -38.58 31.58 -5.43
N LEU A 378 -38.23 30.74 -6.40
CA LEU A 378 -37.53 29.48 -6.15
C LEU A 378 -36.00 29.64 -6.07
N GLU A 379 -35.42 30.73 -6.56
CA GLU A 379 -34.00 31.08 -6.39
C GLU A 379 -33.72 31.62 -4.99
N ASN A 380 -34.59 32.46 -4.46
CA ASN A 380 -34.42 33.06 -3.14
C ASN A 380 -34.65 32.04 -2.03
N THR A 381 -33.76 32.00 -1.05
CA THR A 381 -33.77 30.97 0.01
C THR A 381 -35.02 31.06 0.90
N GLU A 382 -35.44 32.24 1.29
CA GLU A 382 -36.60 32.44 2.17
C GLU A 382 -37.90 31.98 1.50
N THR A 383 -38.21 32.52 0.30
CA THR A 383 -39.41 32.17 -0.43
C THR A 383 -39.41 30.71 -0.89
N ARG A 384 -38.24 30.17 -1.26
CA ARG A 384 -38.10 28.74 -1.58
C ARG A 384 -38.44 27.86 -0.38
N ASN A 385 -37.91 28.16 0.82
CA ASN A 385 -38.19 27.39 2.02
C ASN A 385 -39.69 27.50 2.38
N GLN A 386 -40.29 28.66 2.27
CA GLN A 386 -41.74 28.82 2.46
C GLN A 386 -42.52 27.97 1.44
N PHE A 387 -42.13 27.97 0.18
CA PHE A 387 -42.77 27.17 -0.87
C PHE A 387 -42.64 25.66 -0.59
N ILE A 388 -41.46 25.20 -0.14
CA ILE A 388 -41.27 23.80 0.27
C ILE A 388 -42.16 23.44 1.46
N ASN A 389 -42.24 24.31 2.46
CA ASN A 389 -43.09 24.08 3.63
C ASN A 389 -44.57 23.97 3.24
N GLU A 390 -45.04 24.84 2.36
CA GLU A 390 -46.44 24.80 1.86
C GLU A 390 -46.71 23.53 1.03
N LEU A 391 -45.74 23.05 0.25
CA LEU A 391 -45.83 21.75 -0.44
C LEU A 391 -45.84 20.56 0.53
N MET A 392 -45.00 20.60 1.56
CA MET A 392 -44.94 19.53 2.58
C MET A 392 -46.23 19.49 3.38
N GLU A 393 -46.78 20.65 3.78
CA GLU A 393 -48.07 20.76 4.42
C GLU A 393 -49.19 20.14 3.59
N LEU A 394 -49.21 20.43 2.26
CA LEU A 394 -50.16 19.82 1.34
C LEU A 394 -49.96 18.31 1.22
N GLN A 395 -48.72 17.85 1.20
CA GLN A 395 -48.38 16.42 1.16
C GLN A 395 -48.89 15.69 2.41
N ASP A 396 -48.63 16.27 3.57
CA ASP A 396 -49.02 15.69 4.86
C ASP A 396 -50.55 15.64 4.99
N PHE A 397 -51.24 16.70 4.58
CA PHE A 397 -52.71 16.72 4.51
C PHE A 397 -53.24 15.60 3.61
N LEU A 398 -52.71 15.44 2.39
CA LEU A 398 -53.17 14.40 1.47
C LEU A 398 -52.85 12.99 1.99
N THR A 399 -51.72 12.82 2.65
CA THR A 399 -51.32 11.56 3.28
C THR A 399 -52.24 11.18 4.42
N GLN A 400 -52.54 12.16 5.30
CA GLN A 400 -53.50 12.00 6.38
C GLN A 400 -54.89 11.63 5.82
N ARG A 401 -55.34 12.34 4.77
CA ARG A 401 -56.63 12.08 4.14
C ARG A 401 -56.69 10.68 3.52
N LEU A 402 -55.60 10.23 2.90
CA LEU A 402 -55.51 8.87 2.34
C LEU A 402 -55.59 7.81 3.44
N THR A 403 -54.96 8.03 4.58
CA THR A 403 -55.02 7.13 5.75
C THR A 403 -56.46 7.06 6.29
N GLU A 404 -57.12 8.20 6.44
CA GLU A 404 -58.55 8.25 6.87
C GLU A 404 -59.51 7.50 5.90
N MET A 405 -59.18 7.50 4.61
CA MET A 405 -59.97 6.79 3.61
C MET A 405 -59.64 5.29 3.52
N SER A 406 -58.48 4.87 3.99
CA SER A 406 -58.03 3.46 3.93
C SER A 406 -58.38 2.66 5.17
N GLU A 407 -58.44 3.30 6.34
CA GLU A 407 -58.93 2.66 7.56
C GLU A 407 -60.43 2.38 7.42
N GLU A 408 -60.90 1.18 7.83
CA GLU A 408 -62.33 0.85 7.88
C GLU A 408 -63.01 1.98 8.62
N ALA A 409 -63.68 2.84 7.86
CA ALA A 409 -64.17 4.12 8.30
C ALA A 409 -65.02 3.94 9.59
N ASP A 410 -64.50 4.45 10.68
CA ASP A 410 -65.26 4.54 11.92
C ASP A 410 -66.58 5.26 11.57
N ILE A 411 -67.72 4.62 11.90
CA ILE A 411 -69.06 5.09 11.55
C ILE A 411 -69.27 6.57 11.94
N LEU A 412 -68.47 7.09 12.88
CA LEU A 412 -68.46 8.48 13.31
C LEU A 412 -67.82 9.42 12.25
N SER A 413 -66.79 9.01 11.56
CA SER A 413 -66.12 9.84 10.52
C SER A 413 -66.98 9.96 9.27
N ILE A 414 -67.71 8.92 8.88
CA ILE A 414 -68.68 8.95 7.78
C ILE A 414 -69.80 9.95 8.03
N ASN A 415 -70.26 10.03 9.26
CA ASN A 415 -71.34 10.99 9.64
C ASN A 415 -70.87 12.45 9.62
N GLN A 416 -69.61 12.73 9.96
CA GLN A 416 -69.07 14.11 9.95
C GLN A 416 -68.99 14.69 8.53
N PHE A 417 -68.69 13.87 7.53
CA PHE A 417 -68.56 14.32 6.15
C PHE A 417 -69.86 14.33 5.33
N GLN A 418 -71.00 13.87 5.91
CA GLN A 418 -72.29 13.95 5.20
C GLN A 418 -72.76 15.38 4.89
N THR A 419 -72.32 16.36 5.69
CA THR A 419 -72.60 17.77 5.47
C THR A 419 -71.49 18.55 4.75
N ALA A 420 -70.42 17.87 4.36
CA ALA A 420 -69.29 18.48 3.69
C ALA A 420 -69.64 18.90 2.24
N PRO A 421 -68.93 19.86 1.67
CA PRO A 421 -69.04 20.23 0.24
C PRO A 421 -68.84 19.03 -0.69
N ALA A 422 -69.46 19.08 -1.86
CA ALA A 422 -69.38 18.03 -2.88
C ALA A 422 -67.91 17.69 -3.30
N ILE A 423 -67.00 18.63 -3.24
CA ILE A 423 -65.55 18.46 -3.51
C ILE A 423 -64.94 17.47 -2.53
N ILE A 424 -65.35 17.48 -1.25
CA ILE A 424 -64.85 16.57 -0.21
C ILE A 424 -65.51 15.18 -0.32
N GLN A 425 -66.85 15.18 -0.58
CA GLN A 425 -67.63 13.95 -0.66
C GLN A 425 -67.32 13.07 -1.88
N ASN A 426 -66.97 13.70 -3.04
CA ASN A 426 -66.75 12.99 -4.30
C ASN A 426 -65.31 12.57 -4.51
N GLN A 427 -64.47 12.58 -3.47
CA GLN A 427 -63.10 12.11 -3.57
C GLN A 427 -63.02 10.58 -3.54
N ASP A 428 -62.26 10.06 -4.50
CA ASP A 428 -61.89 8.63 -4.55
C ASP A 428 -60.47 8.45 -4.07
N SER A 429 -60.21 7.37 -3.35
CA SER A 429 -58.87 7.00 -2.87
C SER A 429 -57.81 7.04 -3.99
N ALA A 430 -58.18 6.56 -5.18
CA ALA A 430 -57.26 6.58 -6.34
C ALA A 430 -56.85 8.00 -6.77
N LYS A 431 -57.79 8.97 -6.68
CA LYS A 431 -57.50 10.38 -6.99
C LYS A 431 -56.58 11.01 -5.94
N VAL A 432 -56.82 10.73 -4.66
CA VAL A 432 -55.99 11.24 -3.57
C VAL A 432 -54.56 10.66 -3.67
N VAL A 433 -54.42 9.38 -4.02
CA VAL A 433 -53.11 8.76 -4.29
C VAL A 433 -52.38 9.47 -5.45
N ALA A 434 -53.11 9.76 -6.55
CA ALA A 434 -52.53 10.46 -7.69
C ALA A 434 -52.05 11.88 -7.31
N MET A 435 -52.86 12.63 -6.56
CA MET A 435 -52.49 13.98 -6.04
C MET A 435 -51.30 13.90 -5.10
N THR A 436 -51.29 12.95 -4.15
CA THR A 436 -50.13 12.73 -3.23
C THR A 436 -48.86 12.42 -3.99
N THR A 437 -48.93 11.59 -5.04
CA THR A 437 -47.78 11.24 -5.85
C THR A 437 -47.19 12.45 -6.59
N LEU A 438 -48.04 13.34 -7.13
CA LEU A 438 -47.63 14.58 -7.79
C LEU A 438 -46.92 15.53 -6.83
N VAL A 439 -47.50 15.76 -5.63
CA VAL A 439 -46.88 16.62 -4.62
C VAL A 439 -45.56 16.05 -4.16
N LYS A 440 -45.52 14.74 -3.87
CA LYS A 440 -44.30 14.05 -3.45
C LYS A 440 -43.18 14.13 -4.49
N ASP A 441 -43.49 14.01 -5.79
CA ASP A 441 -42.51 14.17 -6.88
C ASP A 441 -41.91 15.59 -6.88
N LEU A 442 -42.73 16.63 -6.68
CA LEU A 442 -42.26 18.01 -6.62
C LEU A 442 -41.39 18.27 -5.38
N VAL A 443 -41.82 17.80 -4.21
CA VAL A 443 -41.00 17.88 -2.99
C VAL A 443 -39.65 17.17 -3.19
N GLN A 444 -39.67 15.96 -3.73
CA GLN A 444 -38.45 15.18 -3.97
C GLN A 444 -37.52 15.88 -4.95
N ARG A 445 -38.05 16.51 -6.01
CA ARG A 445 -37.22 17.27 -6.97
C ARG A 445 -36.53 18.47 -6.30
N LEU A 446 -37.22 19.18 -5.40
CA LEU A 446 -36.67 20.34 -4.68
C LEU A 446 -35.70 19.97 -3.57
N THR A 447 -35.98 18.86 -2.86
CA THR A 447 -35.19 18.41 -1.70
C THR A 447 -34.07 17.44 -2.08
N ASN A 448 -33.97 17.02 -3.33
CA ASN A 448 -32.90 16.14 -3.80
C ASN A 448 -31.51 16.76 -3.52
N VAL A 449 -30.58 15.93 -3.03
CA VAL A 449 -29.20 16.32 -2.72
C VAL A 449 -28.54 17.09 -3.86
N LYS A 450 -28.76 16.66 -5.12
CA LYS A 450 -28.24 17.35 -6.30
C LYS A 450 -28.79 18.79 -6.40
N MET A 451 -30.07 19.01 -6.17
CA MET A 451 -30.70 20.35 -6.22
C MET A 451 -30.21 21.21 -5.06
N GLN A 452 -30.06 20.67 -3.87
CA GLN A 452 -29.49 21.39 -2.73
C GLN A 452 -28.06 21.87 -3.01
N HIS A 453 -27.22 21.02 -3.61
CA HIS A 453 -25.87 21.43 -4.03
C HIS A 453 -25.92 22.56 -5.08
N LEU A 454 -26.84 22.49 -6.05
CA LEU A 454 -27.01 23.55 -7.05
C LEU A 454 -27.39 24.87 -6.40
N PHE A 455 -28.29 24.85 -5.40
CA PHE A 455 -28.63 26.05 -4.64
C PHE A 455 -27.43 26.61 -3.88
N MET A 456 -26.61 25.76 -3.27
CA MET A 456 -25.40 26.21 -2.55
C MET A 456 -24.35 26.78 -3.51
N ILE A 457 -24.18 26.17 -4.68
CA ILE A 457 -23.27 26.64 -5.71
C ILE A 457 -23.73 28.02 -6.23
N HIS A 458 -25.03 28.18 -6.47
CA HIS A 458 -25.62 29.45 -6.91
C HIS A 458 -25.52 30.55 -5.84
N ALA A 459 -25.70 30.20 -4.57
CA ALA A 459 -25.67 31.13 -3.45
C ALA A 459 -24.26 31.62 -3.08
N SER A 460 -23.22 30.81 -3.30
CA SER A 460 -21.87 31.13 -2.84
C SER A 460 -20.77 30.63 -3.78
N PRO A 461 -19.99 31.50 -4.41
CA PRO A 461 -18.80 31.13 -5.18
C PRO A 461 -17.76 30.37 -4.33
N ARG A 462 -17.66 30.71 -3.04
CA ARG A 462 -16.74 30.02 -2.09
C ARG A 462 -17.08 28.55 -1.93
N TYR A 463 -18.35 28.18 -2.10
CA TYR A 463 -18.77 26.77 -2.05
C TYR A 463 -18.19 25.98 -3.23
N ILE A 464 -18.16 26.57 -4.43
CA ILE A 464 -17.56 25.96 -5.62
C ILE A 464 -16.08 25.68 -5.38
N ASP A 465 -15.35 26.67 -4.86
CA ASP A 465 -13.92 26.55 -4.60
C ASP A 465 -13.67 25.44 -3.56
N ARG A 466 -14.45 25.40 -2.48
CA ARG A 466 -14.37 24.37 -1.45
C ARG A 466 -14.65 22.95 -1.97
N VAL A 467 -15.69 22.76 -2.77
CA VAL A 467 -16.00 21.46 -3.40
C VAL A 467 -14.91 21.05 -4.37
N THR A 468 -14.40 22.01 -5.14
CA THR A 468 -13.30 21.79 -6.09
C THR A 468 -12.04 21.34 -5.35
N GLU A 469 -11.66 22.02 -4.27
CA GLU A 469 -10.51 21.63 -3.44
C GLU A 469 -10.68 20.24 -2.85
N LEU A 470 -11.85 19.92 -2.28
CA LEU A 470 -12.14 18.62 -1.68
C LEU A 470 -12.01 17.48 -2.70
N LEU A 471 -12.56 17.66 -3.89
CA LEU A 471 -12.46 16.68 -4.96
C LEU A 471 -11.03 16.56 -5.50
N GLN A 472 -10.34 17.69 -5.68
CA GLN A 472 -8.93 17.70 -6.07
C GLN A 472 -8.03 17.05 -5.02
N GLN A 473 -8.30 17.24 -3.72
CA GLN A 473 -7.56 16.60 -2.65
C GLN A 473 -7.70 15.07 -2.72
N LYS A 474 -8.91 14.54 -2.93
CA LYS A 474 -9.12 13.09 -3.14
C LYS A 474 -8.29 12.56 -4.31
N LEU A 475 -8.25 13.30 -5.42
CA LEU A 475 -7.46 12.93 -6.59
C LEU A 475 -5.95 13.00 -6.33
N LYS A 476 -5.48 14.03 -5.62
CA LYS A 476 -4.08 14.17 -5.20
C LYS A 476 -3.67 13.01 -4.29
N GLN A 477 -4.52 12.60 -3.34
CA GLN A 477 -4.27 11.43 -2.49
C GLN A 477 -4.13 10.16 -3.32
N ALA A 478 -5.02 9.91 -4.28
CA ALA A 478 -4.93 8.75 -5.18
C ALA A 478 -3.63 8.74 -5.99
N ASN A 479 -3.18 9.91 -6.46
CA ASN A 479 -1.93 10.05 -7.21
C ASN A 479 -0.70 9.83 -6.31
N ALA A 480 -0.70 10.37 -5.08
CA ALA A 480 0.38 10.14 -4.12
C ALA A 480 0.53 8.66 -3.74
N VAL A 481 -0.58 7.92 -3.61
CA VAL A 481 -0.54 6.46 -3.42
C VAL A 481 0.02 5.76 -4.67
N GLY A 482 -0.30 6.23 -5.87
CA GLY A 482 0.29 5.75 -7.12
C GLY A 482 1.81 5.96 -7.19
N GLU A 483 2.31 7.10 -6.72
CA GLU A 483 3.76 7.35 -6.63
C GLU A 483 4.45 6.40 -5.64
N LYS A 484 3.81 6.12 -4.49
CA LYS A 484 4.30 5.12 -3.53
C LYS A 484 4.36 3.73 -4.16
N GLN A 485 3.38 3.35 -4.97
CA GLN A 485 3.40 2.08 -5.73
C GLN A 485 4.61 2.03 -6.67
N HIS A 486 4.88 3.08 -7.45
CA HIS A 486 6.07 3.15 -8.33
C HIS A 486 7.38 3.05 -7.54
N LEU A 487 7.45 3.65 -6.35
CA LEU A 487 8.61 3.52 -5.48
C LEU A 487 8.82 2.06 -5.03
N MET A 488 7.74 1.31 -4.72
CA MET A 488 7.87 -0.10 -4.36
C MET A 488 8.36 -0.96 -5.52
N VAL A 489 7.90 -0.70 -6.74
CA VAL A 489 8.41 -1.37 -7.95
C VAL A 489 9.92 -1.14 -8.08
N LYS A 490 10.37 0.10 -7.92
CA LYS A 490 11.80 0.46 -8.00
C LYS A 490 12.63 -0.25 -6.92
N LYS A 491 12.15 -0.25 -5.66
CA LYS A 491 12.82 -0.95 -4.55
C LYS A 491 12.87 -2.46 -4.78
N ARG A 492 11.81 -3.06 -5.31
CA ARG A 492 11.78 -4.49 -5.67
C ARG A 492 12.82 -4.81 -6.74
N GLN A 493 12.91 -3.98 -7.78
CA GLN A 493 13.90 -4.14 -8.86
C GLN A 493 15.32 -4.02 -8.32
N GLN A 494 15.62 -3.05 -7.47
CA GLN A 494 16.91 -2.89 -6.82
C GLN A 494 17.30 -4.12 -6.00
N SER A 495 16.35 -4.68 -5.22
CA SER A 495 16.61 -5.90 -4.44
C SER A 495 16.86 -7.14 -5.33
N LEU A 496 16.25 -7.21 -6.53
CA LEU A 496 16.55 -8.24 -7.53
C LEU A 496 17.97 -8.10 -8.07
N GLU A 497 18.41 -6.90 -8.37
CA GLU A 497 19.76 -6.60 -8.85
C GLU A 497 20.82 -6.94 -7.80
N GLU A 498 20.56 -6.60 -6.52
CA GLU A 498 21.43 -6.97 -5.41
C GLU A 498 21.54 -8.50 -5.27
N GLN A 499 20.43 -9.23 -5.34
CA GLN A 499 20.42 -10.69 -5.32
C GLN A 499 21.24 -11.27 -6.49
N ALA A 500 20.98 -10.79 -7.70
CA ALA A 500 21.68 -11.24 -8.91
C ALA A 500 23.20 -11.01 -8.86
N ALA A 501 23.66 -9.99 -8.13
CA ALA A 501 25.08 -9.72 -7.91
C ALA A 501 25.71 -10.66 -6.84
N LEU A 502 24.93 -11.05 -5.83
CA LEU A 502 25.38 -11.91 -4.73
C LEU A 502 25.45 -13.39 -5.12
N GLU A 503 24.49 -13.91 -5.90
CA GLU A 503 24.42 -15.32 -6.29
C GLU A 503 25.70 -15.84 -6.97
N PRO A 504 26.25 -15.21 -8.02
CA PRO A 504 27.47 -15.70 -8.67
C PRO A 504 28.70 -15.59 -7.75
N THR A 505 28.67 -14.70 -6.76
CA THR A 505 29.73 -14.59 -5.76
C THR A 505 29.66 -15.74 -4.77
N LEU A 506 28.45 -16.10 -4.32
CA LEU A 506 28.21 -17.26 -3.47
C LEU A 506 28.65 -18.56 -4.19
N ASP A 507 28.23 -18.74 -5.44
CA ASP A 507 28.56 -19.95 -6.21
C ASP A 507 30.08 -20.11 -6.39
N ARG A 508 30.78 -19.01 -6.74
CA ARG A 508 32.25 -19.00 -6.85
C ARG A 508 32.92 -19.35 -5.51
N LEU A 509 32.41 -18.81 -4.41
CA LEU A 509 32.95 -19.08 -3.08
C LEU A 509 32.73 -20.54 -2.67
N ILE A 510 31.55 -21.09 -2.95
CA ILE A 510 31.20 -22.48 -2.75
C ILE A 510 32.15 -23.39 -3.54
N GLN A 511 32.31 -23.12 -4.83
CA GLN A 511 33.14 -23.94 -5.70
C GLN A 511 34.61 -23.90 -5.25
N ARG A 512 35.14 -22.72 -4.96
CA ARG A 512 36.53 -22.59 -4.43
C ARG A 512 36.72 -23.30 -3.11
N THR A 513 35.72 -23.24 -2.23
CA THR A 513 35.76 -23.96 -0.93
C THR A 513 35.75 -25.47 -1.13
N LYS A 514 34.97 -25.99 -2.08
CA LYS A 514 34.98 -27.42 -2.47
C LYS A 514 36.35 -27.86 -3.01
N ASP A 515 36.95 -27.05 -3.83
CA ASP A 515 38.26 -27.37 -4.43
C ASP A 515 39.38 -27.33 -3.37
N LEU A 516 39.39 -26.33 -2.49
CA LEU A 516 40.31 -26.27 -1.35
C LEU A 516 40.13 -27.46 -0.41
N ARG A 517 38.91 -27.87 -0.13
CA ARG A 517 38.59 -29.06 0.67
C ARG A 517 39.25 -30.30 0.07
N LYS A 518 39.04 -30.55 -1.24
CA LYS A 518 39.64 -31.69 -1.93
C LYS A 518 41.19 -31.67 -1.87
N LEU A 519 41.80 -30.50 -2.00
CA LEU A 519 43.23 -30.33 -1.91
C LEU A 519 43.77 -30.64 -0.49
N ILE A 520 43.06 -30.19 0.55
CA ILE A 520 43.39 -30.48 1.96
C ILE A 520 43.19 -31.96 2.24
N GLU A 521 42.06 -32.56 1.84
CA GLU A 521 41.81 -33.99 1.99
C GLU A 521 42.90 -34.85 1.35
N ALA A 522 43.32 -34.52 0.14
CA ALA A 522 44.39 -35.19 -0.58
C ALA A 522 45.74 -35.04 0.14
N ASP A 523 46.08 -33.85 0.62
CA ASP A 523 47.36 -33.62 1.32
C ASP A 523 47.42 -34.34 2.67
N VAL A 524 46.33 -34.27 3.47
CA VAL A 524 46.24 -35.00 4.73
C VAL A 524 46.26 -36.51 4.46
N SER A 525 45.52 -37.03 3.48
CA SER A 525 45.52 -38.44 3.08
C SER A 525 46.94 -38.93 2.76
N ARG A 526 47.76 -38.17 2.01
CA ARG A 526 49.13 -38.49 1.67
C ARG A 526 50.02 -38.66 2.92
N ARG A 527 49.78 -37.85 3.96
CA ARG A 527 50.51 -37.93 5.25
C ARG A 527 50.14 -39.16 6.07
N TYR A 528 48.95 -39.74 5.84
CA TYR A 528 48.44 -40.92 6.51
C TYR A 528 48.41 -42.15 5.60
N GLN A 529 49.46 -42.32 4.76
CA GLN A 529 49.63 -43.48 3.88
C GLN A 529 48.46 -43.70 2.91
N ASN A 530 47.94 -42.63 2.32
CA ASN A 530 46.80 -42.61 1.39
C ASN A 530 45.48 -43.13 2.02
N ARG A 531 45.35 -43.01 3.33
CA ARG A 531 44.08 -43.28 4.04
C ARG A 531 43.04 -42.25 3.64
N GLN A 532 41.82 -42.69 3.38
CA GLN A 532 40.75 -41.79 3.02
C GLN A 532 40.47 -40.76 4.15
N VAL A 533 40.41 -39.50 3.79
CA VAL A 533 40.10 -38.38 4.68
C VAL A 533 38.88 -37.69 4.18
N ASN A 534 37.89 -37.47 5.06
CA ASN A 534 36.65 -36.76 4.77
C ASN A 534 36.55 -35.56 5.70
N LEU A 535 36.37 -34.37 5.13
CA LEU A 535 36.04 -33.16 5.88
C LEU A 535 34.52 -33.06 6.02
N MET A 536 34.01 -33.30 7.24
CA MET A 536 32.58 -33.34 7.57
C MET A 536 32.05 -31.94 7.91
N GLY A 537 30.74 -31.70 7.68
CA GLY A 537 30.08 -30.43 8.08
C GLY A 537 30.12 -29.32 7.02
N VAL A 538 30.61 -29.59 5.80
CA VAL A 538 30.46 -28.70 4.67
C VAL A 538 29.15 -29.03 3.95
N ILE A 539 28.03 -28.50 4.43
CA ILE A 539 26.77 -28.49 3.70
C ILE A 539 26.87 -27.36 2.69
N VAL A 540 27.29 -27.65 1.49
CA VAL A 540 27.36 -26.70 0.39
C VAL A 540 26.51 -27.24 -0.75
#